data_c79e7b6b0bfd4f4af9ba24bb0909c061
#
_entry.id   c79e7b6b0bfd4f4af9ba24bb0909c061
#
_cell.length_a   1.000
_cell.length_b   1.000
_cell.length_c   1.000
_cell.angle_alpha   90.00
_cell.angle_beta   90.00
_cell.angle_gamma   90.00
#
_symmetry.space_group_name_H-M   'P 1'
#
loop_
_entity.id
_entity.type
_entity.pdbx_description
1 polymer ?
#
loop_
_entity_poly.entity_id
_entity_poly.type
_entity_poly.pdbx_seq_one_letter_code
_entity_poly.pdbx_strand_id
1 'polypeptide(L)'
;RIDHYLGKETVQNLMAVRFGNVLFEPLWNNHYVDHIQITVAETVGVEGRGSYYDQAGAMRDMVQNHLMQLLCLIAMEAPARFDADAVRDEKLKVIRALEPVEPHHIARGQYDGGGDLPSYREDVDNPRSFTESFVALKCRIANWRWAGVPFYLRTGKRMTTRSSEIAVVFQDLGHSIFEGDETRHRNILSIRLQPNEGIDLQVTIKEPGPGGMRLIDVPLDMTFADALDGNGEDVPDAYERLIMDVIRGNQTLF
;
A
#
# COMPACT_ATOMS: atom_id res chain seq x y z
N ARG A 1 -4.45 -17.97 -10.96
CA ARG A 1 -3.19 -17.24 -10.84
C ARG A 1 -2.92 -17.00 -9.36
N ILE A 2 -1.71 -17.28 -8.91
CA ILE A 2 -1.29 -17.05 -7.53
C ILE A 2 -0.63 -15.67 -7.45
N ASP A 3 -1.06 -14.83 -6.50
CA ASP A 3 -0.42 -13.58 -6.14
C ASP A 3 0.16 -13.72 -4.72
N HIS A 4 1.48 -13.73 -4.58
CA HIS A 4 2.13 -13.98 -3.29
C HIS A 4 1.88 -12.87 -2.26
N TYR A 5 1.53 -11.64 -2.67
CA TYR A 5 1.14 -10.59 -1.73
C TYR A 5 -0.12 -10.96 -0.96
N LEU A 6 -1.07 -11.64 -1.59
CA LEU A 6 -2.29 -12.08 -0.92
C LEU A 6 -2.03 -13.19 0.14
N GLY A 7 -0.91 -13.89 0.03
CA GLY A 7 -0.47 -14.85 1.05
C GLY A 7 0.19 -14.22 2.29
N LYS A 8 0.55 -12.93 2.24
CA LYS A 8 1.15 -12.27 3.40
C LYS A 8 0.11 -12.00 4.49
N GLU A 9 0.45 -12.33 5.74
CA GLU A 9 -0.42 -12.06 6.90
C GLU A 9 -0.84 -10.60 6.96
N THR A 10 0.09 -9.69 6.76
CA THR A 10 -0.15 -8.25 6.79
C THR A 10 -1.14 -7.77 5.74
N VAL A 11 -1.15 -8.39 4.56
CA VAL A 11 -2.12 -8.06 3.51
C VAL A 11 -3.51 -8.59 3.88
N GLN A 12 -3.61 -9.78 4.47
CA GLN A 12 -4.88 -10.31 4.96
C GLN A 12 -5.42 -9.50 6.12
N ASN A 13 -4.52 -9.00 6.96
CA ASN A 13 -4.87 -8.16 8.10
C ASN A 13 -5.52 -6.82 7.70
N LEU A 14 -5.37 -6.36 6.43
CA LEU A 14 -6.11 -5.20 5.92
C LEU A 14 -7.63 -5.36 6.07
N MET A 15 -8.14 -6.56 5.82
CA MET A 15 -9.57 -6.83 5.97
C MET A 15 -9.99 -6.86 7.44
N ALA A 16 -9.15 -7.41 8.31
CA ALA A 16 -9.39 -7.42 9.75
C ALA A 16 -9.37 -6.00 10.33
N VAL A 17 -8.39 -5.18 9.93
CA VAL A 17 -8.30 -3.78 10.34
C VAL A 17 -9.55 -3.01 9.91
N ARG A 18 -9.95 -3.12 8.65
CA ARG A 18 -11.10 -2.39 8.13
C ARG A 18 -12.42 -2.89 8.69
N PHE A 19 -12.68 -4.18 8.62
CA PHE A 19 -14.01 -4.75 8.86
C PHE A 19 -14.18 -5.36 10.26
N GLY A 20 -13.09 -5.53 11.00
CA GLY A 20 -13.11 -5.99 12.39
C GLY A 20 -13.14 -4.86 13.43
N ASN A 21 -13.04 -3.60 13.00
CA ASN A 21 -12.96 -2.45 13.89
C ASN A 21 -13.98 -1.38 13.51
N VAL A 22 -14.86 -1.05 14.43
CA VAL A 22 -15.89 -0.02 14.22
C VAL A 22 -15.32 1.39 14.00
N LEU A 23 -14.07 1.63 14.39
CA LEU A 23 -13.42 2.93 14.27
C LEU A 23 -13.08 3.31 12.83
N PHE A 24 -12.71 2.35 11.99
CA PHE A 24 -12.14 2.66 10.67
C PHE A 24 -13.18 2.78 9.57
N GLU A 25 -14.07 1.82 9.43
CA GLU A 25 -14.99 1.77 8.30
C GLU A 25 -15.89 3.02 8.14
N PRO A 26 -16.40 3.68 9.21
CA PRO A 26 -17.13 4.94 9.08
C PRO A 26 -16.31 6.09 8.50
N LEU A 27 -14.99 6.08 8.70
CA LEU A 27 -14.06 7.10 8.20
C LEU A 27 -13.50 6.75 6.81
N TRP A 28 -13.79 5.56 6.29
CA TRP A 28 -13.18 4.99 5.09
C TRP A 28 -13.90 5.41 3.80
N ASN A 29 -13.97 6.73 3.56
CA ASN A 29 -14.70 7.31 2.44
C ASN A 29 -14.21 8.73 2.12
N ASN A 30 -14.73 9.30 1.05
CA ASN A 30 -14.37 10.63 0.55
C ASN A 30 -14.74 11.82 1.45
N HIS A 31 -15.50 11.62 2.50
CA HIS A 31 -15.78 12.68 3.47
C HIS A 31 -14.61 12.89 4.45
N TYR A 32 -13.84 11.84 4.69
CA TYR A 32 -12.76 11.86 5.68
C TYR A 32 -11.37 11.61 5.10
N VAL A 33 -11.27 10.88 3.99
CA VAL A 33 -10.00 10.57 3.35
C VAL A 33 -9.67 11.62 2.29
N ASP A 34 -8.48 12.23 2.40
CA ASP A 34 -7.94 13.17 1.41
C ASP A 34 -7.33 12.39 0.22
N HIS A 35 -6.45 11.46 0.53
CA HIS A 35 -5.86 10.57 -0.48
C HIS A 35 -5.32 9.28 0.15
N ILE A 36 -5.01 8.30 -0.71
CA ILE A 36 -4.37 7.04 -0.32
C ILE A 36 -3.09 6.86 -1.12
N GLN A 37 -2.01 6.42 -0.44
CA GLN A 37 -0.73 6.09 -1.06
C GLN A 37 -0.45 4.61 -0.85
N ILE A 38 -0.12 3.89 -1.93
CA ILE A 38 0.30 2.49 -1.89
C ILE A 38 1.72 2.44 -2.48
N THR A 39 2.70 2.14 -1.65
CA THR A 39 4.11 2.09 -2.03
C THR A 39 4.66 0.68 -1.86
N VAL A 40 5.36 0.19 -2.87
CA VAL A 40 6.17 -1.02 -2.82
C VAL A 40 7.55 -0.70 -3.38
N ALA A 41 8.51 -0.45 -2.51
CA ALA A 41 9.89 -0.08 -2.85
C ALA A 41 10.85 -1.22 -2.52
N GLU A 42 11.72 -1.55 -3.46
CA GLU A 42 12.77 -2.57 -3.33
C GLU A 42 14.15 -1.93 -3.47
N THR A 43 15.08 -2.31 -2.59
CA THR A 43 16.49 -1.84 -2.68
C THR A 43 17.30 -2.62 -3.69
N VAL A 44 16.86 -3.82 -4.04
CA VAL A 44 17.51 -4.71 -5.02
C VAL A 44 17.20 -4.28 -6.45
N GLY A 45 18.10 -4.62 -7.38
CA GLY A 45 17.92 -4.47 -8.82
C GLY A 45 17.14 -5.64 -9.43
N VAL A 46 17.39 -5.92 -10.72
CA VAL A 46 16.73 -7.05 -11.41
C VAL A 46 17.47 -8.39 -11.19
N GLU A 47 18.70 -8.36 -10.71
CA GLU A 47 19.51 -9.48 -10.19
C GLU A 47 19.33 -10.83 -10.90
N GLY A 48 19.99 -11.05 -12.03
CA GLY A 48 19.92 -12.31 -12.80
C GLY A 48 18.56 -12.62 -13.47
N ARG A 49 17.54 -11.79 -13.23
CA ARG A 49 16.22 -11.88 -13.87
C ARG A 49 16.01 -10.84 -14.99
N GLY A 50 17.10 -10.23 -15.47
CA GLY A 50 17.08 -9.14 -16.43
C GLY A 50 16.26 -9.45 -17.68
N SER A 51 16.44 -10.62 -18.29
CA SER A 51 15.72 -11.02 -19.51
C SER A 51 14.20 -11.13 -19.32
N TYR A 52 13.74 -11.59 -18.16
CA TYR A 52 12.32 -11.60 -17.82
C TYR A 52 11.81 -10.19 -17.55
N TYR A 53 12.54 -9.44 -16.71
CA TYR A 53 12.09 -8.14 -16.26
C TYR A 53 12.04 -7.12 -17.40
N ASP A 54 12.96 -7.20 -18.37
CA ASP A 54 12.98 -6.32 -19.53
C ASP A 54 11.78 -6.50 -20.47
N GLN A 55 11.11 -7.64 -20.38
CA GLN A 55 9.84 -7.91 -21.09
C GLN A 55 8.59 -7.49 -20.29
N ALA A 56 8.66 -7.52 -18.96
CA ALA A 56 7.53 -7.23 -18.09
C ALA A 56 7.47 -5.77 -17.63
N GLY A 57 8.56 -5.27 -17.07
CA GLY A 57 8.64 -3.96 -16.43
C GLY A 57 7.87 -3.87 -15.12
N ALA A 58 8.08 -2.78 -14.40
CA ALA A 58 7.40 -2.54 -13.12
C ALA A 58 5.87 -2.46 -13.26
N MET A 59 5.38 -2.02 -14.43
CA MET A 59 3.94 -1.91 -14.68
C MET A 59 3.26 -3.28 -14.65
N ARG A 60 3.80 -4.28 -15.36
CA ARG A 60 3.18 -5.62 -15.42
C ARG A 60 3.55 -6.49 -14.23
N ASP A 61 4.80 -6.37 -13.75
CA ASP A 61 5.29 -7.21 -12.66
C ASP A 61 4.71 -6.81 -11.32
N MET A 62 4.55 -5.51 -11.07
CA MET A 62 4.14 -4.99 -9.77
C MET A 62 2.78 -4.29 -9.80
N VAL A 63 2.53 -3.34 -10.70
CA VAL A 63 1.30 -2.54 -10.67
C VAL A 63 0.10 -3.39 -11.06
N GLN A 64 0.13 -4.02 -12.23
CA GLN A 64 -0.97 -4.82 -12.78
C GLN A 64 -1.27 -6.09 -11.95
N ASN A 65 -0.43 -6.41 -11.01
CA ASN A 65 -0.53 -7.57 -10.13
C ASN A 65 -0.75 -7.12 -8.69
N HIS A 66 0.34 -6.96 -7.95
CA HIS A 66 0.33 -6.76 -6.50
C HIS A 66 -0.34 -5.46 -6.06
N LEU A 67 -0.01 -4.33 -6.71
CA LEU A 67 -0.57 -3.04 -6.31
C LEU A 67 -2.08 -2.96 -6.59
N MET A 68 -2.56 -3.58 -7.68
CA MET A 68 -4.00 -3.64 -7.96
C MET A 68 -4.74 -4.50 -6.92
N GLN A 69 -4.14 -5.57 -6.40
CA GLN A 69 -4.73 -6.34 -5.31
C GLN A 69 -4.83 -5.52 -4.03
N LEU A 70 -3.74 -4.80 -3.66
CA LEU A 70 -3.75 -3.91 -2.50
C LEU A 70 -4.78 -2.79 -2.66
N LEU A 71 -4.85 -2.17 -3.85
CA LEU A 71 -5.86 -1.17 -4.16
C LEU A 71 -7.27 -1.71 -3.96
N CYS A 72 -7.55 -2.91 -4.47
CA CYS A 72 -8.88 -3.52 -4.31
C CYS A 72 -9.22 -3.77 -2.85
N LEU A 73 -8.31 -4.33 -2.05
CA LEU A 73 -8.54 -4.60 -0.62
C LEU A 73 -8.79 -3.32 0.19
N ILE A 74 -8.10 -2.24 -0.17
CA ILE A 74 -8.27 -0.93 0.48
C ILE A 74 -9.56 -0.25 0.04
N ALA A 75 -9.95 -0.39 -1.22
CA ALA A 75 -11.04 0.39 -1.79
C ALA A 75 -12.41 -0.33 -1.85
N MET A 76 -12.44 -1.65 -1.69
CA MET A 76 -13.69 -2.43 -1.79
C MET A 76 -14.67 -2.11 -0.67
N GLU A 77 -15.95 -2.38 -0.91
CA GLU A 77 -16.97 -2.42 0.13
C GLU A 77 -16.77 -3.65 1.05
N ALA A 78 -17.36 -3.60 2.24
CA ALA A 78 -17.39 -4.76 3.11
C ALA A 78 -18.15 -5.91 2.43
N PRO A 79 -17.53 -7.09 2.21
CA PRO A 79 -18.25 -8.21 1.63
C PRO A 79 -19.33 -8.70 2.61
N ALA A 80 -20.45 -9.20 2.06
CA ALA A 80 -21.56 -9.69 2.88
C ALA A 80 -21.15 -10.88 3.81
N ARG A 81 -20.09 -11.58 3.44
CA ARG A 81 -19.48 -12.67 4.20
C ARG A 81 -18.05 -12.89 3.72
N PHE A 82 -17.24 -13.53 4.55
CA PHE A 82 -15.85 -13.82 4.23
C PHE A 82 -15.73 -15.15 3.46
N ASP A 83 -16.06 -15.11 2.18
CA ASP A 83 -15.84 -16.22 1.24
C ASP A 83 -15.25 -15.71 -0.09
N ALA A 84 -14.78 -16.66 -0.89
CA ALA A 84 -14.05 -16.37 -2.12
C ALA A 84 -14.85 -15.51 -3.12
N ASP A 85 -16.12 -15.84 -3.33
CA ASP A 85 -16.94 -15.16 -4.33
C ASP A 85 -17.33 -13.77 -3.86
N ALA A 86 -17.75 -13.61 -2.59
CA ALA A 86 -18.08 -12.31 -2.03
C ALA A 86 -16.89 -11.33 -2.06
N VAL A 87 -15.68 -11.80 -1.69
CA VAL A 87 -14.47 -10.96 -1.75
C VAL A 87 -14.09 -10.60 -3.19
N ARG A 88 -14.17 -11.54 -4.13
CA ARG A 88 -13.89 -11.28 -5.56
C ARG A 88 -14.88 -10.30 -6.16
N ASP A 89 -16.16 -10.42 -5.84
CA ASP A 89 -17.18 -9.53 -6.36
C ASP A 89 -16.97 -8.09 -5.91
N GLU A 90 -16.56 -7.87 -4.66
CA GLU A 90 -16.24 -6.53 -4.18
C GLU A 90 -14.97 -5.97 -4.84
N LYS A 91 -13.91 -6.78 -5.01
CA LYS A 91 -12.72 -6.40 -5.77
C LYS A 91 -13.07 -6.03 -7.22
N LEU A 92 -13.93 -6.81 -7.86
CA LEU A 92 -14.35 -6.57 -9.25
C LEU A 92 -15.11 -5.25 -9.41
N LYS A 93 -15.92 -4.86 -8.43
CA LYS A 93 -16.60 -3.55 -8.42
C LYS A 93 -15.59 -2.41 -8.41
N VAL A 94 -14.51 -2.51 -7.63
CA VAL A 94 -13.42 -1.51 -7.62
C VAL A 94 -12.80 -1.39 -9.00
N ILE A 95 -12.40 -2.52 -9.61
CA ILE A 95 -11.77 -2.52 -10.94
C ILE A 95 -12.69 -1.95 -12.02
N ARG A 96 -13.98 -2.25 -11.97
CA ARG A 96 -14.97 -1.71 -12.93
C ARG A 96 -15.21 -0.21 -12.76
N ALA A 97 -15.00 0.31 -11.56
CA ALA A 97 -15.13 1.73 -11.25
C ALA A 97 -13.81 2.51 -11.43
N LEU A 98 -12.71 1.83 -11.72
CA LEU A 98 -11.41 2.47 -11.93
C LEU A 98 -11.45 3.31 -13.21
N GLU A 99 -11.13 4.61 -13.09
CA GLU A 99 -11.04 5.50 -14.24
C GLU A 99 -9.78 5.19 -15.07
N PRO A 100 -9.81 5.38 -16.40
CA PRO A 100 -8.62 5.30 -17.22
C PRO A 100 -7.54 6.27 -16.71
N VAL A 101 -6.32 5.78 -16.53
CA VAL A 101 -5.21 6.61 -16.07
C VAL A 101 -4.65 7.41 -17.26
N GLU A 102 -4.70 8.72 -17.16
CA GLU A 102 -4.19 9.60 -18.19
C GLU A 102 -2.66 9.65 -18.21
N PRO A 103 -2.01 9.81 -19.37
CA PRO A 103 -0.55 9.79 -19.48
C PRO A 103 0.18 10.76 -18.56
N HIS A 104 -0.37 11.95 -18.31
CA HIS A 104 0.21 12.95 -17.42
C HIS A 104 0.10 12.60 -15.92
N HIS A 105 -0.66 11.57 -15.59
CA HIS A 105 -0.76 11.00 -14.25
C HIS A 105 0.17 9.79 -14.04
N ILE A 106 1.10 9.52 -14.97
CA ILE A 106 2.04 8.41 -14.90
C ILE A 106 3.46 8.94 -15.03
N ALA A 107 4.31 8.63 -14.05
CA ALA A 107 5.75 8.77 -14.14
C ALA A 107 6.40 7.40 -14.26
N ARG A 108 7.33 7.23 -15.20
CA ARG A 108 8.10 6.00 -15.39
C ARG A 108 9.58 6.33 -15.46
N GLY A 109 10.41 5.45 -14.95
CA GLY A 109 11.85 5.62 -15.00
C GLY A 109 12.60 4.30 -14.91
N GLN A 110 13.89 4.39 -15.13
CA GLN A 110 14.85 3.31 -14.89
C GLN A 110 15.82 3.80 -13.82
N TYR A 111 16.35 2.89 -12.99
CA TYR A 111 17.43 3.27 -12.12
C TYR A 111 18.70 3.47 -12.95
N ASP A 112 19.47 4.46 -12.58
CA ASP A 112 20.78 4.74 -13.17
C ASP A 112 21.89 4.10 -12.34
N GLY A 113 23.04 3.88 -12.95
CA GLY A 113 24.21 3.37 -12.26
C GLY A 113 24.86 4.44 -11.38
N GLY A 114 25.59 4.01 -10.38
CA GLY A 114 26.37 4.91 -9.53
C GLY A 114 27.31 4.16 -8.61
N GLY A 115 28.54 4.64 -8.47
CA GLY A 115 29.59 3.90 -7.79
C GLY A 115 29.86 2.56 -8.47
N ASP A 116 29.82 1.47 -7.71
CA ASP A 116 30.00 0.10 -8.21
C ASP A 116 28.69 -0.56 -8.66
N LEU A 117 27.56 0.17 -8.65
CA LEU A 117 26.26 -0.38 -9.01
C LEU A 117 25.95 -0.13 -10.49
N PRO A 118 25.58 -1.18 -11.26
CA PRO A 118 25.22 -1.03 -12.67
C PRO A 118 23.90 -0.27 -12.83
N SER A 119 23.74 0.37 -13.99
CA SER A 119 22.47 0.90 -14.45
C SER A 119 21.49 -0.23 -14.81
N TYR A 120 20.19 0.10 -14.94
CA TYR A 120 19.19 -0.87 -15.36
C TYR A 120 19.55 -1.54 -16.71
N ARG A 121 20.04 -0.74 -17.69
CA ARG A 121 20.40 -1.22 -19.03
C ARG A 121 21.57 -2.19 -19.00
N GLU A 122 22.53 -1.99 -18.11
CA GLU A 122 23.61 -2.91 -17.87
C GLU A 122 23.12 -4.20 -17.20
N ASP A 123 22.26 -4.09 -16.18
CA ASP A 123 21.69 -5.24 -15.47
C ASP A 123 20.86 -6.15 -16.38
N VAL A 124 20.18 -5.61 -17.39
CA VAL A 124 19.36 -6.38 -18.34
C VAL A 124 20.12 -6.76 -19.63
N ASP A 125 21.38 -6.35 -19.76
CA ASP A 125 22.21 -6.53 -20.97
C ASP A 125 21.50 -5.99 -22.25
N ASN A 126 20.82 -4.86 -22.13
CA ASN A 126 20.08 -4.23 -23.22
C ASN A 126 20.26 -2.70 -23.21
N PRO A 127 21.27 -2.16 -23.92
CA PRO A 127 21.54 -0.72 -23.95
C PRO A 127 20.40 0.13 -24.52
N ARG A 128 19.46 -0.51 -25.25
CA ARG A 128 18.31 0.16 -25.88
C ARG A 128 17.01 -0.04 -25.10
N SER A 129 17.05 -0.64 -23.93
CA SER A 129 15.85 -0.85 -23.15
C SER A 129 15.19 0.47 -22.73
N PHE A 130 13.88 0.52 -22.85
CA PHE A 130 12.98 1.56 -22.32
C PHE A 130 12.00 0.99 -21.28
N THR A 131 12.20 -0.26 -20.88
CA THR A 131 11.35 -0.91 -19.87
C THR A 131 11.58 -0.27 -18.51
N GLU A 132 10.51 0.15 -17.90
CA GLU A 132 10.56 0.85 -16.62
C GLU A 132 10.87 -0.08 -15.45
N SER A 133 11.80 0.35 -14.58
CA SER A 133 12.07 -0.24 -13.27
C SER A 133 11.43 0.53 -12.11
N PHE A 134 10.83 1.69 -12.42
CA PHE A 134 10.07 2.54 -11.52
C PHE A 134 8.78 3.01 -12.18
N VAL A 135 7.69 2.98 -11.43
CA VAL A 135 6.40 3.54 -11.82
C VAL A 135 5.78 4.26 -10.64
N ALA A 136 5.31 5.47 -10.88
CA ALA A 136 4.37 6.15 -10.01
C ALA A 136 3.16 6.59 -10.83
N LEU A 137 1.96 6.34 -10.32
CA LEU A 137 0.73 6.72 -11.00
C LEU A 137 -0.34 7.21 -10.02
N LYS A 138 -1.20 8.09 -10.52
CA LYS A 138 -2.40 8.55 -9.84
C LYS A 138 -3.60 7.96 -10.53
N CYS A 139 -4.45 7.25 -9.80
CA CYS A 139 -5.73 6.76 -10.29
C CYS A 139 -6.89 7.25 -9.44
N ARG A 140 -8.11 7.09 -9.97
CA ARG A 140 -9.37 7.46 -9.31
C ARG A 140 -10.36 6.34 -9.47
N ILE A 141 -11.28 6.26 -8.51
CA ILE A 141 -12.34 5.26 -8.49
C ILE A 141 -13.68 6.00 -8.54
N ALA A 142 -14.42 5.82 -9.63
CA ALA A 142 -15.68 6.49 -9.90
C ALA A 142 -16.84 5.77 -9.20
N ASN A 143 -16.89 5.87 -7.87
CA ASN A 143 -18.00 5.38 -7.06
C ASN A 143 -18.32 6.37 -5.92
N TRP A 144 -19.44 6.13 -5.22
CA TRP A 144 -19.88 7.03 -4.14
C TRP A 144 -18.90 7.14 -2.98
N ARG A 145 -18.20 6.05 -2.65
CA ARG A 145 -17.24 6.00 -1.56
C ARG A 145 -15.99 6.85 -1.84
N TRP A 146 -15.51 6.83 -3.08
CA TRP A 146 -14.19 7.35 -3.44
C TRP A 146 -14.22 8.53 -4.41
N ALA A 147 -15.40 9.03 -4.77
CA ALA A 147 -15.51 10.18 -5.68
C ALA A 147 -14.65 11.35 -5.20
N GLY A 148 -13.69 11.77 -6.02
CA GLY A 148 -12.76 12.87 -5.73
C GLY A 148 -11.47 12.46 -4.98
N VAL A 149 -11.40 11.28 -4.37
CA VAL A 149 -10.19 10.82 -3.65
C VAL A 149 -9.18 10.25 -4.63
N PRO A 150 -7.95 10.79 -4.71
CA PRO A 150 -6.88 10.21 -5.51
C PRO A 150 -6.21 9.04 -4.78
N PHE A 151 -5.83 8.03 -5.55
CA PHE A 151 -4.98 6.92 -5.12
C PHE A 151 -3.63 7.03 -5.84
N TYR A 152 -2.56 7.11 -5.07
CA TYR A 152 -1.19 7.18 -5.59
C TYR A 152 -0.54 5.81 -5.41
N LEU A 153 -0.18 5.17 -6.51
CA LEU A 153 0.51 3.88 -6.52
C LEU A 153 1.95 4.10 -6.95
N ARG A 154 2.89 3.57 -6.20
CA ARG A 154 4.31 3.71 -6.47
C ARG A 154 5.05 2.40 -6.24
N THR A 155 5.88 2.02 -7.21
CA THR A 155 6.79 0.88 -7.08
C THR A 155 8.09 1.15 -7.81
N GLY A 156 9.17 0.56 -7.34
CA GLY A 156 10.47 0.67 -8.01
C GLY A 156 11.53 -0.24 -7.40
N LYS A 157 12.50 -0.58 -8.25
CA LYS A 157 13.73 -1.26 -7.87
C LYS A 157 14.84 -0.25 -7.63
N ARG A 158 15.88 -0.64 -6.87
CA ARG A 158 16.98 0.24 -6.47
C ARG A 158 16.54 1.54 -5.78
N MET A 159 15.48 1.43 -5.01
CA MET A 159 15.04 2.53 -4.16
C MET A 159 15.96 2.64 -2.93
N THR A 160 16.01 3.82 -2.31
CA THR A 160 16.87 4.08 -1.15
C THR A 160 16.57 3.22 0.07
N THR A 161 15.30 2.84 0.23
CA THR A 161 14.84 1.99 1.34
C THR A 161 13.87 0.93 0.82
N ARG A 162 13.92 -0.26 1.41
CA ARG A 162 12.89 -1.28 1.21
C ARG A 162 11.68 -0.91 2.05
N SER A 163 10.52 -0.72 1.41
CA SER A 163 9.27 -0.41 2.11
C SER A 163 8.08 -0.90 1.30
N SER A 164 7.15 -1.58 1.96
CA SER A 164 5.82 -1.84 1.42
C SER A 164 4.80 -1.31 2.42
N GLU A 165 4.06 -0.28 2.04
CA GLU A 165 3.21 0.48 2.95
C GLU A 165 1.97 1.00 2.24
N ILE A 166 0.89 1.09 3.00
CA ILE A 166 -0.32 1.79 2.60
C ILE A 166 -0.55 2.92 3.60
N ALA A 167 -0.54 4.15 3.12
CA ALA A 167 -0.84 5.33 3.93
C ALA A 167 -2.22 5.89 3.53
N VAL A 168 -3.13 5.94 4.49
CA VAL A 168 -4.42 6.61 4.39
C VAL A 168 -4.30 7.96 5.06
N VAL A 169 -4.29 9.01 4.25
CA VAL A 169 -4.17 10.40 4.71
C VAL A 169 -5.57 10.98 4.84
N PHE A 170 -5.93 11.40 6.03
CA PHE A 170 -7.24 11.99 6.29
C PHE A 170 -7.29 13.47 5.91
N GLN A 171 -8.51 13.98 5.77
CA GLN A 171 -8.76 15.40 5.48
C GLN A 171 -8.20 16.30 6.58
N ASP A 172 -7.86 17.53 6.21
CA ASP A 172 -7.55 18.58 7.19
C ASP A 172 -8.77 18.89 8.05
N LEU A 173 -8.51 19.35 9.26
CA LEU A 173 -9.56 19.95 10.09
C LEU A 173 -10.18 21.15 9.35
N GLY A 174 -11.50 21.20 9.25
CA GLY A 174 -12.19 22.31 8.60
C GLY A 174 -12.02 23.64 9.36
N HIS A 175 -11.71 23.57 10.65
CA HIS A 175 -11.46 24.72 11.52
C HIS A 175 -10.63 24.29 12.73
N SER A 176 -9.56 25.04 13.05
CA SER A 176 -8.79 24.86 14.27
C SER A 176 -9.28 25.86 15.33
N ILE A 177 -9.50 25.38 16.55
CA ILE A 177 -9.80 26.22 17.72
C ILE A 177 -8.52 26.68 18.46
N PHE A 178 -7.35 26.19 17.99
CA PHE A 178 -6.06 26.49 18.62
C PHE A 178 -5.42 27.72 17.93
N GLU A 179 -5.44 28.85 18.61
CA GLU A 179 -4.88 30.10 18.09
C GLU A 179 -3.36 30.00 17.92
N GLY A 180 -2.84 30.55 16.82
CA GLY A 180 -1.40 30.65 16.56
C GLY A 180 -0.79 29.35 16.02
N ASP A 181 -1.56 28.30 15.83
CA ASP A 181 -1.09 27.09 15.19
C ASP A 181 -1.40 27.14 13.68
N GLU A 182 -0.37 27.51 12.89
CA GLU A 182 -0.43 27.51 11.44
C GLU A 182 -0.07 26.14 10.84
N THR A 183 0.29 25.17 11.68
CA THR A 183 0.68 23.82 11.26
C THR A 183 -0.56 23.04 10.86
N ARG A 184 -0.51 22.42 9.68
CA ARG A 184 -1.54 21.49 9.26
C ARG A 184 -1.28 20.12 9.88
N HIS A 185 -1.98 19.84 10.96
CA HIS A 185 -1.95 18.52 11.60
C HIS A 185 -2.91 17.60 10.88
N ARG A 186 -2.38 16.55 10.27
CA ARG A 186 -3.16 15.51 9.57
C ARG A 186 -3.05 14.20 10.29
N ASN A 187 -4.18 13.55 10.47
CA ASN A 187 -4.13 12.15 10.87
C ASN A 187 -3.73 11.30 9.66
N ILE A 188 -2.80 10.38 9.88
CA ILE A 188 -2.32 9.43 8.88
C ILE A 188 -2.37 8.05 9.50
N LEU A 189 -3.08 7.13 8.84
CA LEU A 189 -3.03 5.72 9.18
C LEU A 189 -2.09 5.02 8.21
N SER A 190 -0.93 4.58 8.70
CA SER A 190 0.05 3.82 7.94
C SER A 190 -0.05 2.34 8.27
N ILE A 191 -0.23 1.50 7.27
CA ILE A 191 -0.26 0.05 7.39
C ILE A 191 1.02 -0.47 6.73
N ARG A 192 1.98 -0.88 7.56
CA ARG A 192 3.27 -1.40 7.10
C ARG A 192 3.13 -2.88 6.77
N LEU A 193 3.41 -3.23 5.51
CA LEU A 193 3.36 -4.61 5.01
C LEU A 193 4.73 -5.29 5.08
N GLN A 194 5.81 -4.52 5.04
CA GLN A 194 7.23 -4.92 5.26
C GLN A 194 8.17 -3.71 5.13
N PRO A 195 9.33 -3.68 5.83
CA PRO A 195 9.63 -4.45 7.04
C PRO A 195 8.88 -3.88 8.24
N ASN A 196 9.04 -4.50 9.42
CA ASN A 196 8.41 -4.08 10.68
C ASN A 196 6.88 -3.96 10.54
N GLU A 197 6.29 -5.06 10.17
CA GLU A 197 4.86 -5.20 9.92
C GLU A 197 4.02 -4.68 11.08
N GLY A 198 3.05 -3.81 10.79
CA GLY A 198 2.29 -3.16 11.85
C GLY A 198 1.39 -2.03 11.37
N ILE A 199 0.85 -1.31 12.31
CA ILE A 199 -0.04 -0.17 12.11
C ILE A 199 0.50 1.01 12.89
N ASP A 200 0.57 2.16 12.24
CA ASP A 200 0.87 3.45 12.84
C ASP A 200 -0.27 4.42 12.58
N LEU A 201 -0.74 5.09 13.64
CA LEU A 201 -1.72 6.16 13.53
C LEU A 201 -1.11 7.46 14.06
N GLN A 202 -0.79 8.38 13.17
CA GLN A 202 -0.35 9.72 13.56
C GLN A 202 -1.54 10.52 14.10
N VAL A 203 -1.40 10.97 15.35
CA VAL A 203 -2.40 11.80 16.04
C VAL A 203 -1.77 13.06 16.60
N THR A 204 -2.57 14.09 16.75
CA THR A 204 -2.13 15.36 17.31
C THR A 204 -2.44 15.40 18.81
N ILE A 205 -1.45 15.77 19.62
CA ILE A 205 -1.59 15.95 21.06
C ILE A 205 -1.04 17.32 21.47
N LYS A 206 -1.38 17.76 22.70
CA LYS A 206 -0.72 18.91 23.30
C LYS A 206 0.71 18.54 23.69
N GLU A 207 1.68 19.38 23.31
CA GLU A 207 3.05 19.24 23.79
C GLU A 207 3.10 19.33 25.32
N PRO A 208 3.74 18.39 26.02
CA PRO A 208 3.92 18.45 27.45
C PRO A 208 4.73 19.69 27.88
N GLY A 209 4.36 20.30 29.02
CA GLY A 209 5.10 21.41 29.60
C GLY A 209 4.31 22.74 29.66
N PRO A 210 4.94 23.79 30.22
CA PRO A 210 4.37 25.12 30.28
C PRO A 210 4.45 25.81 28.90
N GLY A 211 3.62 26.81 28.67
CA GLY A 211 3.71 27.61 27.44
C GLY A 211 2.48 27.52 26.54
N GLY A 212 1.33 27.16 27.11
CA GLY A 212 0.06 27.19 26.38
C GLY A 212 -0.26 25.90 25.62
N MET A 213 -1.13 26.02 24.63
CA MET A 213 -1.66 24.89 23.84
C MET A 213 -0.84 24.72 22.54
N ARG A 214 0.41 24.30 22.67
CA ARG A 214 1.22 23.92 21.50
C ARG A 214 0.89 22.50 21.11
N LEU A 215 0.63 22.29 19.82
CA LEU A 215 0.29 20.98 19.28
C LEU A 215 1.52 20.32 18.67
N ILE A 216 1.60 19.01 18.81
CA ILE A 216 2.60 18.14 18.17
C ILE A 216 1.95 16.88 17.64
N ASP A 217 2.48 16.36 16.53
CA ASP A 217 2.07 15.07 16.00
C ASP A 217 2.90 13.95 16.60
N VAL A 218 2.23 12.90 17.05
CA VAL A 218 2.87 11.72 17.64
C VAL A 218 2.29 10.45 17.03
N PRO A 219 3.12 9.40 16.85
CA PRO A 219 2.63 8.12 16.40
C PRO A 219 2.01 7.31 17.55
N LEU A 220 0.91 6.65 17.25
CA LEU A 220 0.42 5.49 17.98
C LEU A 220 0.86 4.26 17.21
N ASP A 221 2.02 3.72 17.51
CA ASP A 221 2.66 2.65 16.77
C ASP A 221 2.43 1.30 17.42
N MET A 222 2.10 0.30 16.61
CA MET A 222 1.97 -1.09 17.00
C MET A 222 2.60 -1.96 15.93
N THR A 223 3.60 -2.75 16.30
CA THR A 223 4.08 -3.84 15.46
C THR A 223 3.31 -5.13 15.76
N PHE A 224 3.11 -5.97 14.74
CA PHE A 224 2.44 -7.26 14.99
C PHE A 224 3.31 -8.19 15.83
N ALA A 225 4.64 -8.06 15.75
CA ALA A 225 5.57 -8.81 16.60
C ALA A 225 5.39 -8.47 18.08
N ASP A 226 5.24 -7.19 18.42
CA ASP A 226 5.02 -6.75 19.80
C ASP A 226 3.64 -7.17 20.32
N ALA A 227 2.61 -7.12 19.46
CA ALA A 227 1.24 -7.46 19.83
C ALA A 227 1.04 -8.97 20.08
N LEU A 228 1.92 -9.83 19.54
CA LEU A 228 1.84 -11.28 19.67
C LEU A 228 2.81 -11.86 20.73
N ASP A 229 3.27 -11.03 21.70
CA ASP A 229 4.13 -11.41 22.84
C ASP A 229 5.43 -12.14 22.46
N GLY A 230 6.04 -11.79 21.35
CA GLY A 230 7.30 -12.42 20.91
C GLY A 230 7.20 -13.93 20.60
N ASN A 231 6.06 -14.55 20.79
CA ASN A 231 5.73 -15.85 20.24
C ASN A 231 5.42 -15.71 18.75
N GLY A 232 6.31 -15.08 18.02
CA GLY A 232 6.44 -15.21 16.57
C GLY A 232 6.85 -16.66 16.27
N GLU A 233 6.05 -17.63 16.71
CA GLU A 233 6.04 -18.95 16.12
C GLU A 233 5.84 -18.71 14.63
N ASP A 234 6.81 -19.12 13.84
CA ASP A 234 6.92 -19.08 12.40
C ASP A 234 5.66 -18.59 11.69
N VAL A 235 5.61 -17.27 11.44
CA VAL A 235 4.60 -16.75 10.50
C VAL A 235 4.88 -17.44 9.17
N PRO A 236 3.99 -18.29 8.67
CA PRO A 236 4.26 -19.07 7.46
C PRO A 236 4.63 -18.14 6.31
N ASP A 237 5.60 -18.52 5.50
CA ASP A 237 5.91 -17.82 4.27
C ASP A 237 4.65 -17.71 3.39
N ALA A 238 4.52 -16.60 2.66
CA ALA A 238 3.36 -16.35 1.82
C ALA A 238 3.09 -17.49 0.83
N TYR A 239 4.11 -18.12 0.29
CA TYR A 239 3.96 -19.26 -0.61
C TYR A 239 3.52 -20.54 0.11
N GLU A 240 4.06 -20.80 1.30
CA GLU A 240 3.63 -21.95 2.13
C GLU A 240 2.13 -21.86 2.41
N ARG A 241 1.66 -20.70 2.84
CA ARG A 241 0.25 -20.45 3.09
C ARG A 241 -0.62 -20.64 1.85
N LEU A 242 -0.23 -20.04 0.74
CA LEU A 242 -0.98 -20.17 -0.51
C LEU A 242 -1.03 -21.62 -1.01
N ILE A 243 0.06 -22.39 -0.86
CA ILE A 243 0.09 -23.82 -1.19
C ILE A 243 -0.87 -24.60 -0.28
N MET A 244 -0.86 -24.30 1.02
CA MET A 244 -1.81 -24.91 1.97
C MET A 244 -3.26 -24.60 1.62
N ASP A 245 -3.56 -23.35 1.22
CA ASP A 245 -4.89 -22.95 0.79
C ASP A 245 -5.32 -23.71 -0.48
N VAL A 246 -4.42 -23.90 -1.44
CA VAL A 246 -4.68 -24.74 -2.63
C VAL A 246 -5.01 -26.20 -2.23
N ILE A 247 -4.21 -26.79 -1.33
CA ILE A 247 -4.43 -28.16 -0.85
C ILE A 247 -5.78 -28.30 -0.14
N ARG A 248 -6.18 -27.30 0.63
CA ARG A 248 -7.45 -27.24 1.37
C ARG A 248 -8.65 -26.85 0.50
N GLY A 249 -8.43 -26.45 -0.76
CA GLY A 249 -9.48 -25.93 -1.64
C GLY A 249 -10.01 -24.54 -1.22
N ASN A 250 -9.30 -23.82 -0.37
CA ASN A 250 -9.64 -22.46 0.05
C ASN A 250 -9.26 -21.48 -1.06
N GLN A 251 -10.23 -20.84 -1.67
CA GLN A 251 -10.03 -19.90 -2.78
C GLN A 251 -10.22 -18.44 -2.38
N THR A 252 -10.33 -18.12 -1.11
CA THR A 252 -10.68 -16.76 -0.64
C THR A 252 -9.66 -15.71 -1.08
N LEU A 253 -8.41 -16.12 -1.27
CA LEU A 253 -7.32 -15.23 -1.69
C LEU A 253 -6.91 -15.36 -3.17
N PHE A 254 -7.64 -16.17 -3.95
CA PHE A 254 -7.32 -16.44 -5.37
C PHE A 254 -8.25 -15.75 -6.35
#